data_f2cab32fbf83b2316ee7425d5b5893c8
#
_entry.id   f2cab32fbf83b2316ee7425d5b5893c8
#
_cell.length_a   1.000
_cell.length_b   1.000
_cell.length_c   1.000
_cell.angle_alpha   90.00
_cell.angle_beta   90.00
_cell.angle_gamma   90.00
#
_symmetry.space_group_name_H-M   'P 1'
#
loop_
_entity.id
_entity.type
_entity.pdbx_description
1 polymer ?
#
loop_
_entity_poly.entity_id
_entity_poly.type
_entity_poly.pdbx_seq_one_letter_code
_entity_poly.pdbx_strand_id
1 'polypeptide(L)'
;RVPAQATLEFYASGALRAGDKAGYQNALEKLVAFYGKKEYWVNLINALERNKDFNSRLSMDLYRLKLAVGSIKETKDYMEMAQMAIQDGNNGEALKIIEAGYKAGALGTGTEAARHGRLRDLATKKQTEAKAAAAASEAEAEKAADGTGLVSIGFSYVTSGEYDKGIA
;
A
#
# COMPACT_ATOMS: atom_id res chain seq x y z
N ARG A 1 -23.18 5.91 -20.65
CA ARG A 1 -24.19 5.99 -19.57
C ARG A 1 -23.66 5.20 -18.37
N VAL A 2 -23.67 5.76 -17.17
CA VAL A 2 -23.27 5.07 -15.95
C VAL A 2 -24.33 4.00 -15.63
N PRO A 3 -23.95 2.72 -15.45
CA PRO A 3 -24.91 1.69 -15.06
C PRO A 3 -25.48 1.96 -13.66
N ALA A 4 -26.73 1.62 -13.42
CA ALA A 4 -27.33 1.78 -12.10
C ALA A 4 -26.61 0.90 -11.05
N GLN A 5 -26.42 1.46 -9.85
CA GLN A 5 -25.73 0.75 -8.75
C GLN A 5 -26.35 -0.62 -8.48
N ALA A 6 -27.69 -0.68 -8.32
CA ALA A 6 -28.40 -1.92 -8.06
C ALA A 6 -28.20 -2.98 -9.15
N THR A 7 -28.07 -2.56 -10.41
CA THR A 7 -27.79 -3.49 -11.53
C THR A 7 -26.41 -4.10 -11.40
N LEU A 8 -25.39 -3.30 -11.04
CA LEU A 8 -24.04 -3.79 -10.86
C LEU A 8 -23.95 -4.71 -9.62
N GLU A 9 -24.63 -4.36 -8.53
CA GLU A 9 -24.69 -5.20 -7.31
C GLU A 9 -25.37 -6.55 -7.61
N PHE A 10 -26.48 -6.53 -8.35
CA PHE A 10 -27.16 -7.74 -8.77
C PHE A 10 -26.27 -8.62 -9.65
N TYR A 11 -25.58 -8.01 -10.62
CA TYR A 11 -24.65 -8.73 -11.49
C TYR A 11 -23.48 -9.32 -10.68
N ALA A 12 -22.88 -8.54 -9.77
CA ALA A 12 -21.82 -9.02 -8.89
C ALA A 12 -22.28 -10.23 -8.05
N SER A 13 -23.47 -10.15 -7.47
CA SER A 13 -24.05 -11.26 -6.69
C SER A 13 -24.30 -12.51 -7.54
N GLY A 14 -24.78 -12.34 -8.76
CA GLY A 14 -25.00 -13.42 -9.71
C GLY A 14 -23.69 -14.10 -10.13
N ALA A 15 -22.69 -13.31 -10.49
CA ALA A 15 -21.36 -13.80 -10.87
C ALA A 15 -20.69 -14.56 -9.72
N LEU A 16 -20.78 -14.03 -8.49
CA LEU A 16 -20.24 -14.70 -7.30
C LEU A 16 -20.87 -16.08 -7.07
N ARG A 17 -22.21 -16.18 -7.18
CA ARG A 17 -22.94 -17.44 -7.01
C ARG A 17 -22.63 -18.44 -8.13
N ALA A 18 -22.42 -17.96 -9.35
CA ALA A 18 -22.05 -18.78 -10.49
C ALA A 18 -20.59 -19.22 -10.49
N GLY A 19 -19.76 -18.71 -9.57
CA GLY A 19 -18.31 -18.95 -9.56
C GLY A 19 -17.56 -18.22 -10.68
N ASP A 20 -18.21 -17.25 -11.35
CA ASP A 20 -17.60 -16.39 -12.36
C ASP A 20 -16.76 -15.30 -11.69
N LYS A 21 -15.50 -15.64 -11.45
CA LYS A 21 -14.55 -14.72 -10.79
C LYS A 21 -14.27 -13.47 -11.61
N ALA A 22 -14.16 -13.62 -12.93
CA ALA A 22 -13.88 -12.51 -13.83
C ALA A 22 -15.06 -11.54 -13.90
N GLY A 23 -16.28 -12.05 -14.03
CA GLY A 23 -17.51 -11.26 -13.99
C GLY A 23 -17.69 -10.54 -12.66
N TYR A 24 -17.41 -11.24 -11.54
CA TYR A 24 -17.47 -10.63 -10.21
C TYR A 24 -16.47 -9.47 -10.05
N GLN A 25 -15.20 -9.68 -10.42
CA GLN A 25 -14.19 -8.64 -10.36
C GLN A 25 -14.56 -7.43 -11.25
N ASN A 26 -14.98 -7.66 -12.49
CA ASN A 26 -15.39 -6.59 -13.40
C ASN A 26 -16.58 -5.76 -12.85
N ALA A 27 -17.54 -6.43 -12.20
CA ALA A 27 -18.64 -5.73 -11.54
C ALA A 27 -18.14 -4.85 -10.37
N LEU A 28 -17.23 -5.38 -9.53
CA LEU A 28 -16.64 -4.64 -8.42
C LEU A 28 -15.82 -3.44 -8.90
N GLU A 29 -15.03 -3.59 -9.95
CA GLU A 29 -14.27 -2.48 -10.56
C GLU A 29 -15.19 -1.35 -11.00
N LYS A 30 -16.32 -1.68 -11.63
CA LYS A 30 -17.33 -0.67 -12.00
C LYS A 30 -18.01 -0.04 -10.79
N LEU A 31 -18.34 -0.84 -9.76
CA LEU A 31 -18.91 -0.31 -8.51
C LEU A 31 -17.96 0.64 -7.81
N VAL A 32 -16.68 0.31 -7.78
CA VAL A 32 -15.62 1.19 -7.26
C VAL A 32 -15.50 2.47 -8.09
N ALA A 33 -15.39 2.34 -9.41
CA ALA A 33 -15.16 3.46 -10.31
C ALA A 33 -16.33 4.47 -10.32
N PHE A 34 -17.57 3.99 -10.23
CA PHE A 34 -18.74 4.86 -10.34
C PHE A 34 -19.33 5.29 -8.99
N TYR A 35 -19.14 4.49 -7.95
CA TYR A 35 -19.83 4.72 -6.66
C TYR A 35 -18.86 4.86 -5.48
N GLY A 36 -17.61 4.40 -5.57
CA GLY A 36 -16.51 4.65 -4.64
C GLY A 36 -16.74 4.22 -3.18
N LYS A 37 -17.77 3.41 -2.89
CA LYS A 37 -18.08 3.01 -1.51
C LYS A 37 -16.99 2.10 -0.94
N LYS A 38 -16.66 2.30 0.35
CA LYS A 38 -15.65 1.49 1.05
C LYS A 38 -15.90 -0.01 0.92
N GLU A 39 -17.13 -0.47 1.01
CA GLU A 39 -17.52 -1.88 0.90
C GLU A 39 -17.13 -2.50 -0.45
N TYR A 40 -17.24 -1.75 -1.56
CA TYR A 40 -16.84 -2.22 -2.89
C TYR A 40 -15.34 -2.34 -3.01
N TRP A 41 -14.59 -1.37 -2.45
CA TRP A 41 -13.13 -1.45 -2.37
C TRP A 41 -12.69 -2.68 -1.58
N VAL A 42 -13.27 -2.92 -0.40
CA VAL A 42 -12.94 -4.09 0.42
C VAL A 42 -13.21 -5.39 -0.33
N ASN A 43 -14.35 -5.48 -1.01
CA ASN A 43 -14.70 -6.66 -1.79
C ASN A 43 -13.76 -6.87 -2.98
N LEU A 44 -13.37 -5.81 -3.69
CA LEU A 44 -12.42 -5.86 -4.80
C LEU A 44 -11.03 -6.32 -4.32
N ILE A 45 -10.52 -5.73 -3.23
CA ILE A 45 -9.25 -6.11 -2.62
C ILE A 45 -9.27 -7.60 -2.24
N ASN A 46 -10.32 -8.06 -1.56
CA ASN A 46 -10.46 -9.46 -1.18
C ASN A 46 -10.52 -10.39 -2.41
N ALA A 47 -11.13 -9.95 -3.51
CA ALA A 47 -11.17 -10.72 -4.76
C ALA A 47 -9.78 -10.84 -5.38
N LEU A 48 -9.00 -9.74 -5.37
CA LEU A 48 -7.62 -9.72 -5.85
C LEU A 48 -6.69 -10.63 -5.01
N GLU A 49 -6.78 -10.56 -3.68
CA GLU A 49 -5.98 -11.41 -2.78
C GLU A 49 -6.24 -12.92 -2.97
N ARG A 50 -7.47 -13.28 -3.36
CA ARG A 50 -7.85 -14.68 -3.64
C ARG A 50 -7.55 -15.13 -5.06
N ASN A 51 -7.14 -14.21 -5.91
CA ASN A 51 -6.78 -14.53 -7.29
C ASN A 51 -5.38 -15.17 -7.33
N LYS A 52 -5.31 -16.43 -7.80
CA LYS A 52 -4.03 -17.15 -7.92
C LYS A 52 -3.07 -16.53 -8.93
N ASP A 53 -3.62 -15.79 -9.88
CA ASP A 53 -2.86 -15.12 -10.95
C ASP A 53 -2.45 -13.70 -10.54
N PHE A 54 -2.71 -13.29 -9.28
CA PHE A 54 -2.29 -11.99 -8.77
C PHE A 54 -0.76 -11.90 -8.75
N ASN A 55 -0.23 -10.85 -9.37
CA ASN A 55 1.21 -10.65 -9.41
C ASN A 55 1.73 -10.17 -8.05
N SER A 56 2.54 -11.00 -7.39
CA SER A 56 3.10 -10.71 -6.06
C SER A 56 3.95 -9.42 -6.02
N ARG A 57 4.46 -8.94 -7.15
CA ARG A 57 5.15 -7.64 -7.22
C ARG A 57 4.24 -6.47 -6.86
N LEU A 58 2.93 -6.63 -6.99
CA LEU A 58 1.93 -5.63 -6.63
C LEU A 58 1.43 -5.73 -5.18
N SER A 59 2.02 -6.62 -4.38
CA SER A 59 1.57 -6.84 -2.99
C SER A 59 1.65 -5.56 -2.16
N MET A 60 2.73 -4.78 -2.30
CA MET A 60 2.86 -3.51 -1.58
C MET A 60 1.81 -2.49 -2.03
N ASP A 61 1.47 -2.43 -3.32
CA ASP A 61 0.43 -1.52 -3.83
C ASP A 61 -0.96 -1.93 -3.32
N LEU A 62 -1.20 -3.24 -3.19
CA LEU A 62 -2.44 -3.74 -2.60
C LEU A 62 -2.54 -3.36 -1.11
N TYR A 63 -1.44 -3.44 -0.35
CA TYR A 63 -1.38 -2.95 1.03
C TYR A 63 -1.60 -1.44 1.12
N ARG A 64 -1.01 -0.65 0.23
CA ARG A 64 -1.26 0.81 0.16
C ARG A 64 -2.73 1.11 -0.06
N LEU A 65 -3.37 0.37 -0.95
CA LEU A 65 -4.81 0.47 -1.20
C LEU A 65 -5.63 0.08 0.04
N LYS A 66 -5.30 -1.04 0.69
CA LYS A 66 -5.94 -1.45 1.97
C LYS A 66 -5.82 -0.37 3.03
N LEU A 67 -4.66 0.27 3.15
CA LEU A 67 -4.43 1.35 4.11
C LEU A 67 -5.26 2.59 3.77
N ALA A 68 -5.28 2.99 2.49
CA ALA A 68 -6.03 4.17 2.01
C ALA A 68 -7.54 4.03 2.25
N VAL A 69 -8.11 2.85 2.06
CA VAL A 69 -9.54 2.59 2.30
C VAL A 69 -9.85 2.26 3.77
N GLY A 70 -8.84 2.20 4.63
CA GLY A 70 -8.99 1.89 6.05
C GLY A 70 -9.49 0.46 6.29
N SER A 71 -9.01 -0.50 5.53
CA SER A 71 -9.36 -1.93 5.67
C SER A 71 -8.31 -2.75 6.41
N ILE A 72 -7.11 -2.21 6.65
CA ILE A 72 -6.09 -2.85 7.50
C ILE A 72 -6.54 -2.77 8.97
N LYS A 73 -6.56 -3.92 9.64
CA LYS A 73 -6.92 -4.04 11.06
C LYS A 73 -5.94 -4.91 11.84
N GLU A 74 -5.32 -5.87 11.17
CA GLU A 74 -4.51 -6.89 11.82
C GLU A 74 -3.07 -6.38 12.05
N THR A 75 -2.53 -6.70 13.23
CA THR A 75 -1.11 -6.45 13.57
C THR A 75 -0.18 -6.97 12.47
N LYS A 76 -0.47 -8.18 11.97
CA LYS A 76 0.32 -8.83 10.93
C LYS A 76 0.43 -7.98 9.67
N ASP A 77 -0.67 -7.40 9.20
CA ASP A 77 -0.69 -6.60 7.96
C ASP A 77 0.19 -5.36 8.10
N TYR A 78 0.10 -4.63 9.23
CA TYR A 78 0.96 -3.48 9.49
C TYR A 78 2.44 -3.86 9.55
N MET A 79 2.77 -4.97 10.20
CA MET A 79 4.15 -5.44 10.33
C MET A 79 4.71 -5.86 8.97
N GLU A 80 3.95 -6.61 8.17
CA GLU A 80 4.37 -7.08 6.86
C GLU A 80 4.56 -5.92 5.90
N MET A 81 3.59 -5.01 5.82
CA MET A 81 3.67 -3.81 4.99
C MET A 81 4.88 -2.94 5.35
N ALA A 82 5.13 -2.72 6.65
CA ALA A 82 6.28 -1.93 7.10
C ALA A 82 7.62 -2.61 6.76
N GLN A 83 7.70 -3.94 6.90
CA GLN A 83 8.90 -4.69 6.53
C GLN A 83 9.16 -4.62 5.02
N MET A 84 8.14 -4.76 4.19
CA MET A 84 8.26 -4.61 2.73
C MET A 84 8.76 -3.21 2.37
N ALA A 85 8.18 -2.16 2.97
CA ALA A 85 8.63 -0.78 2.73
C ALA A 85 10.10 -0.56 3.11
N ILE A 86 10.57 -1.15 4.23
CA ILE A 86 11.98 -1.10 4.64
C ILE A 86 12.88 -1.85 3.64
N GLN A 87 12.45 -3.00 3.15
CA GLN A 87 13.20 -3.80 2.17
C GLN A 87 13.36 -3.05 0.84
N ASP A 88 12.32 -2.33 0.43
CA ASP A 88 12.32 -1.51 -0.77
C ASP A 88 13.06 -0.16 -0.59
N GLY A 89 13.62 0.11 0.59
CA GLY A 89 14.29 1.38 0.90
C GLY A 89 13.35 2.54 1.20
N ASN A 90 12.04 2.32 1.20
CA ASN A 90 11.02 3.35 1.45
C ASN A 90 10.79 3.56 2.96
N ASN A 91 11.86 3.93 3.67
CA ASN A 91 11.89 3.99 5.13
C ASN A 91 10.90 5.02 5.71
N GLY A 92 10.67 6.12 5.01
CA GLY A 92 9.66 7.13 5.41
C GLY A 92 8.24 6.61 5.31
N GLU A 93 7.94 5.79 4.30
CA GLU A 93 6.66 5.09 4.18
C GLU A 93 6.50 4.06 5.31
N ALA A 94 7.55 3.29 5.59
CA ALA A 94 7.54 2.34 6.70
C ALA A 94 7.17 3.00 8.04
N LEU A 95 7.75 4.16 8.34
CA LEU A 95 7.40 4.91 9.54
C LEU A 95 5.93 5.33 9.56
N LYS A 96 5.38 5.83 8.47
CA LYS A 96 3.95 6.19 8.38
C LYS A 96 3.04 4.99 8.64
N ILE A 97 3.39 3.83 8.08
CA ILE A 97 2.64 2.58 8.28
C ILE A 97 2.68 2.17 9.75
N ILE A 98 3.86 2.20 10.38
CA ILE A 98 4.05 1.85 11.78
C ILE A 98 3.25 2.80 12.68
N GLU A 99 3.34 4.11 12.47
CA GLU A 99 2.57 5.10 13.23
C GLU A 99 1.05 4.92 13.06
N ALA A 100 0.60 4.60 11.83
CA ALA A 100 -0.80 4.27 11.61
C ALA A 100 -1.24 3.03 12.41
N GLY A 101 -0.39 2.00 12.49
CA GLY A 101 -0.63 0.81 13.29
C GLY A 101 -0.68 1.10 14.80
N TYR A 102 0.21 1.94 15.31
CA TYR A 102 0.17 2.41 16.71
C TYR A 102 -1.10 3.21 16.99
N LYS A 103 -1.45 4.15 16.11
CA LYS A 103 -2.68 4.94 16.22
C LYS A 103 -3.95 4.09 16.20
N ALA A 104 -3.94 3.03 15.42
CA ALA A 104 -5.06 2.07 15.36
C ALA A 104 -5.11 1.10 16.56
N GLY A 105 -4.11 1.13 17.45
CA GLY A 105 -3.99 0.16 18.56
C GLY A 105 -3.61 -1.26 18.12
N ALA A 106 -3.26 -1.43 16.84
CA ALA A 106 -2.83 -2.72 16.28
C ALA A 106 -1.36 -3.03 16.60
N LEU A 107 -0.54 -2.00 16.84
CA LEU A 107 0.85 -2.13 17.24
C LEU A 107 1.09 -1.54 18.63
N GLY A 108 2.18 -1.95 19.27
CA GLY A 108 2.60 -1.44 20.60
C GLY A 108 1.89 -2.09 21.77
N THR A 109 1.06 -3.09 21.54
CA THR A 109 0.29 -3.81 22.57
C THR A 109 0.58 -5.31 22.55
N GLY A 110 0.21 -6.00 23.63
CA GLY A 110 0.35 -7.45 23.73
C GLY A 110 1.80 -7.93 23.87
N THR A 111 1.99 -9.23 23.72
CA THR A 111 3.29 -9.92 23.88
C THR A 111 4.33 -9.52 22.84
N GLU A 112 3.89 -9.06 21.67
CA GLU A 112 4.75 -8.66 20.56
C GLU A 112 5.15 -7.17 20.58
N ALA A 113 4.71 -6.40 21.58
CA ALA A 113 4.98 -4.94 21.66
C ALA A 113 6.47 -4.60 21.50
N ALA A 114 7.37 -5.39 22.11
CA ALA A 114 8.80 -5.18 21.97
C ALA A 114 9.31 -5.40 20.53
N ARG A 115 8.70 -6.33 19.78
CA ARG A 115 9.02 -6.56 18.36
C ARG A 115 8.57 -5.39 17.50
N HIS A 116 7.37 -4.84 17.78
CA HIS A 116 6.86 -3.65 17.11
C HIS A 116 7.78 -2.44 17.34
N GLY A 117 8.27 -2.26 18.59
CA GLY A 117 9.25 -1.22 18.92
C GLY A 117 10.54 -1.35 18.13
N ARG A 118 11.12 -2.55 18.08
CA ARG A 118 12.36 -2.79 17.31
C ARG A 118 12.20 -2.48 15.81
N LEU A 119 11.05 -2.79 15.22
CA LEU A 119 10.78 -2.45 13.82
C LEU A 119 10.71 -0.93 13.60
N ARG A 120 10.09 -0.21 14.54
CA ARG A 120 10.02 1.26 14.54
C ARG A 120 11.42 1.87 14.63
N ASP A 121 12.23 1.39 15.56
CA ASP A 121 13.61 1.85 15.76
C ASP A 121 14.46 1.62 14.52
N LEU A 122 14.32 0.46 13.89
CA LEU A 122 15.00 0.13 12.64
C LEU A 122 14.57 1.08 11.49
N ALA A 123 13.29 1.32 11.32
CA ALA A 123 12.77 2.22 10.30
C ALA A 123 13.25 3.66 10.53
N THR A 124 13.24 4.11 11.80
CA THR A 124 13.73 5.45 12.19
C THR A 124 15.21 5.62 11.87
N LYS A 125 16.03 4.63 12.27
CA LYS A 125 17.47 4.64 11.98
C LYS A 125 17.73 4.71 10.48
N LYS A 126 17.11 3.84 9.70
CA LYS A 126 17.29 3.79 8.24
C LYS A 126 16.81 5.09 7.56
N GLN A 127 15.71 5.66 8.01
CA GLN A 127 15.23 6.95 7.47
C GLN A 127 16.21 8.09 7.78
N THR A 128 16.79 8.11 8.98
CA THR A 128 17.78 9.11 9.36
C THR A 128 19.04 8.98 8.51
N GLU A 129 19.54 7.75 8.32
CA GLU A 129 20.68 7.46 7.46
C GLU A 129 20.40 7.86 6.00
N ALA A 130 19.24 7.52 5.47
CA ALA A 130 18.83 7.88 4.11
C ALA A 130 18.75 9.40 3.92
N LYS A 131 18.17 10.12 4.88
CA LYS A 131 18.12 11.60 4.84
C LYS A 131 19.50 12.25 4.89
N ALA A 132 20.41 11.72 5.69
CA ALA A 132 21.78 12.22 5.76
C ALA A 132 22.57 11.99 4.45
N ALA A 133 22.26 10.90 3.74
CA ALA A 133 22.89 10.56 2.46
C ALA A 133 22.18 11.16 1.23
N ALA A 134 21.01 11.77 1.40
CA ALA A 134 20.12 12.16 0.29
C ALA A 134 20.81 13.03 -0.76
N ALA A 135 21.48 14.10 -0.36
CA ALA A 135 22.15 15.02 -1.29
C ALA A 135 23.26 14.35 -2.12
N ALA A 136 24.00 13.41 -1.52
CA ALA A 136 25.02 12.65 -2.23
C ALA A 136 24.39 11.63 -3.19
N SER A 137 23.30 10.99 -2.78
CA SER A 137 22.56 10.02 -3.59
C SER A 137 21.88 10.70 -4.80
N GLU A 138 21.33 11.89 -4.62
CA GLU A 138 20.76 12.70 -5.71
C GLU A 138 21.82 13.10 -6.72
N ALA A 139 22.95 13.67 -6.25
CA ALA A 139 24.05 14.07 -7.12
C ALA A 139 24.69 12.90 -7.89
N GLU A 140 24.62 11.68 -7.35
CA GLU A 140 25.09 10.47 -8.02
C GLU A 140 24.07 9.95 -9.04
N ALA A 141 22.78 9.99 -8.68
CA ALA A 141 21.70 9.59 -9.56
C ALA A 141 21.55 10.52 -10.78
N GLU A 142 21.81 11.83 -10.62
CA GLU A 142 21.83 12.80 -11.73
C GLU A 142 22.92 12.49 -12.77
N LYS A 143 24.01 11.84 -12.36
CA LYS A 143 25.10 11.44 -13.27
C LYS A 143 24.82 10.13 -14.00
N ALA A 144 23.86 9.35 -13.53
CA ALA A 144 23.51 8.08 -14.14
C ALA A 144 22.75 8.30 -15.47
N ALA A 145 23.15 7.57 -16.50
CA ALA A 145 22.62 7.77 -17.84
C ALA A 145 21.16 7.32 -18.03
N ASP A 146 20.63 6.48 -17.12
CA ASP A 146 19.32 5.82 -17.28
C ASP A 146 18.18 6.45 -16.45
N GLY A 147 18.49 7.41 -15.59
CA GLY A 147 17.51 8.08 -14.74
C GLY A 147 16.81 7.20 -13.68
N THR A 148 17.11 5.90 -13.63
CA THR A 148 16.46 4.93 -12.71
C THR A 148 16.65 5.33 -11.25
N GLY A 149 17.83 5.83 -10.90
CA GLY A 149 18.15 6.32 -9.57
C GLY A 149 17.27 7.51 -9.15
N LEU A 150 17.06 8.47 -10.04
CA LEU A 150 16.20 9.63 -9.79
C LEU A 150 14.74 9.23 -9.59
N VAL A 151 14.22 8.32 -10.41
CA VAL A 151 12.86 7.79 -10.23
C VAL A 151 12.70 7.11 -8.88
N SER A 152 13.68 6.32 -8.46
CA SER A 152 13.65 5.65 -7.15
C SER A 152 13.67 6.63 -5.99
N ILE A 153 14.50 7.66 -6.05
CA ILE A 153 14.59 8.73 -5.04
C ILE A 153 13.30 9.54 -5.02
N GLY A 154 12.79 9.96 -6.17
CA GLY A 154 11.52 10.68 -6.30
C GLY A 154 10.35 9.88 -5.71
N PHE A 155 10.26 8.59 -6.00
CA PHE A 155 9.26 7.71 -5.42
C PHE A 155 9.37 7.61 -3.89
N SER A 156 10.58 7.54 -3.35
CA SER A 156 10.82 7.54 -1.90
C SER A 156 10.35 8.84 -1.24
N TYR A 157 10.56 9.99 -1.88
CA TYR A 157 10.03 11.27 -1.41
C TYR A 157 8.49 11.30 -1.42
N VAL A 158 7.87 10.88 -2.52
CA VAL A 158 6.39 10.82 -2.63
C VAL A 158 5.79 9.93 -1.54
N THR A 159 6.30 8.72 -1.35
CA THR A 159 5.79 7.78 -0.34
C THR A 159 6.03 8.27 1.09
N SER A 160 7.10 9.06 1.30
CA SER A 160 7.36 9.75 2.56
C SER A 160 6.51 11.01 2.77
N GLY A 161 5.76 11.48 1.76
CA GLY A 161 4.91 12.67 1.79
C GLY A 161 5.63 13.98 1.50
N GLU A 162 6.85 13.92 0.99
CA GLU A 162 7.64 15.06 0.53
C GLU A 162 7.36 15.27 -0.99
N TYR A 163 6.08 15.54 -1.32
CA TYR A 163 5.58 15.53 -2.71
C TYR A 163 6.33 16.49 -3.64
N ASP A 164 6.62 17.71 -3.17
CA ASP A 164 7.30 18.72 -3.98
C ASP A 164 8.68 18.26 -4.43
N LYS A 165 9.42 17.58 -3.54
CA LYS A 165 10.72 17.01 -3.86
C LYS A 165 10.63 15.77 -4.77
N GLY A 166 9.56 14.99 -4.63
CA GLY A 166 9.39 13.78 -5.40
C GLY A 166 8.92 14.00 -6.83
N ILE A 167 8.45 15.21 -7.17
CA ILE A 167 7.93 15.58 -8.49
C ILE A 167 8.94 16.49 -9.24
N ALA A 168 9.83 17.15 -8.51
CA ALA A 168 10.87 18.00 -9.11
C ALA A 168 11.90 17.19 -9.89
#